data_391b04da90aadb65b2e0b5ea65cf2285
#
_entry.id   391b04da90aadb65b2e0b5ea65cf2285
#
_cell.length_a   1.000
_cell.length_b   1.000
_cell.length_c   1.000
_cell.angle_alpha   90.00
_cell.angle_beta   90.00
_cell.angle_gamma   90.00
#
_symmetry.space_group_name_H-M   'P 1'
#
loop_
_entity.id
_entity.type
_entity.pdbx_description
1 polymer ?
#
loop_
_entity_poly.entity_id
_entity_poly.type
_entity_poly.pdbx_seq_one_letter_code
_entity_poly.pdbx_strand_id
1 'polypeptide(L)'
;MPEFNAGCQKCPRLVSYLNQIKSDKPDYFSAPVRAFGDAKPKLLIIGLAPGLHGANKTGRPFTGDASGELLYQTLFDLGLASAAESKAVDDGLKLFGVRITNAVKCLPPQNAPTTEEVKNCLPYLNEEINNLPQACNLLALGKLAHDAALRAYGLKLTMLKFAHAARHTLPDKRVLIDSYHCSRYNTQTKRLTAAMFRQVIQQAVNASDIS
;
A
#
# COMPACT_ATOMS: atom_id res chain seq x y z
N MET A 1 -5.67 -20.87 3.45
CA MET A 1 -5.78 -19.39 3.56
C MET A 1 -6.17 -18.86 2.19
N PRO A 2 -6.88 -17.72 2.09
CA PRO A 2 -7.37 -17.27 0.79
C PRO A 2 -6.21 -16.68 -0.02
N GLU A 3 -5.71 -17.44 -0.98
CA GLU A 3 -4.81 -16.92 -2.00
C GLU A 3 -5.44 -15.71 -2.71
N PHE A 4 -4.63 -14.71 -3.10
CA PHE A 4 -5.11 -13.54 -3.82
C PHE A 4 -5.94 -13.95 -5.04
N ASN A 5 -7.18 -13.48 -5.08
CA ASN A 5 -8.13 -13.79 -6.15
C ASN A 5 -8.46 -12.54 -6.98
N ALA A 6 -7.99 -12.49 -8.23
CA ALA A 6 -8.30 -11.41 -9.17
C ALA A 6 -9.80 -11.36 -9.56
N GLY A 7 -10.54 -12.45 -9.39
CA GLY A 7 -11.99 -12.54 -9.62
C GLY A 7 -12.83 -12.41 -8.34
N CYS A 8 -12.30 -11.82 -7.27
CA CYS A 8 -12.97 -11.71 -5.99
C CYS A 8 -14.31 -10.95 -6.09
N GLN A 9 -15.40 -11.53 -5.55
CA GLN A 9 -16.77 -10.99 -5.57
C GLN A 9 -17.30 -10.63 -4.17
N LYS A 10 -16.44 -10.56 -3.13
CA LYS A 10 -16.86 -10.38 -1.72
C LYS A 10 -17.49 -9.03 -1.40
N CYS A 11 -17.29 -8.02 -2.26
CA CYS A 11 -17.75 -6.65 -2.06
C CYS A 11 -18.64 -6.21 -3.24
N PRO A 12 -19.97 -6.45 -3.21
CA PRO A 12 -20.85 -6.19 -4.36
C PRO A 12 -20.77 -4.74 -4.89
N ARG A 13 -20.67 -3.75 -3.98
CA ARG A 13 -20.52 -2.34 -4.36
C ARG A 13 -19.25 -2.09 -5.16
N LEU A 14 -18.12 -2.66 -4.75
CA LEU A 14 -16.85 -2.51 -5.46
C LEU A 14 -16.84 -3.26 -6.78
N VAL A 15 -17.42 -4.46 -6.82
CA VAL A 15 -17.57 -5.24 -8.06
C VAL A 15 -18.42 -4.49 -9.08
N SER A 16 -19.58 -3.98 -8.67
CA SER A 16 -20.44 -3.17 -9.54
C SER A 16 -19.72 -1.95 -10.07
N TYR A 17 -18.99 -1.23 -9.19
CA TYR A 17 -18.23 -0.05 -9.59
C TYR A 17 -17.08 -0.37 -10.57
N LEU A 18 -16.34 -1.45 -10.32
CA LEU A 18 -15.29 -1.91 -11.26
C LEU A 18 -15.86 -2.27 -12.63
N ASN A 19 -17.01 -2.95 -12.67
CA ASN A 19 -17.69 -3.30 -13.92
C ASN A 19 -18.15 -2.04 -14.69
N GLN A 20 -18.70 -1.04 -13.99
CA GLN A 20 -19.05 0.24 -14.59
C GLN A 20 -17.80 0.93 -15.17
N ILE A 21 -16.72 1.04 -14.39
CA ILE A 21 -15.46 1.64 -14.87
C ILE A 21 -14.91 0.87 -16.08
N LYS A 22 -15.00 -0.46 -16.08
CA LYS A 22 -14.54 -1.29 -17.21
C LYS A 22 -15.36 -1.04 -18.47
N SER A 23 -16.67 -0.81 -18.32
CA SER A 23 -17.54 -0.44 -19.45
C SER A 23 -17.21 0.97 -19.98
N ASP A 24 -17.02 1.95 -19.08
CA ASP A 24 -16.75 3.35 -19.45
C ASP A 24 -15.33 3.55 -19.98
N LYS A 25 -14.38 2.73 -19.54
CA LYS A 25 -12.94 2.79 -19.83
C LYS A 25 -12.38 1.38 -20.10
N PRO A 26 -12.63 0.81 -21.30
CA PRO A 26 -12.25 -0.57 -21.62
C PRO A 26 -10.75 -0.87 -21.46
N ASP A 27 -9.89 0.14 -21.64
CA ASP A 27 -8.45 0.02 -21.52
C ASP A 27 -7.95 -0.01 -20.06
N TYR A 28 -8.84 0.27 -19.08
CA TYR A 28 -8.45 0.20 -17.68
C TYR A 28 -8.43 -1.25 -17.20
N PHE A 29 -7.50 -1.56 -16.31
CA PHE A 29 -7.38 -2.88 -15.68
C PHE A 29 -8.69 -3.28 -14.96
N SER A 30 -9.22 -2.38 -14.13
CA SER A 30 -10.54 -2.47 -13.47
C SER A 30 -10.81 -3.83 -12.79
N ALA A 31 -9.85 -4.32 -12.03
CA ALA A 31 -9.93 -5.56 -11.25
C ALA A 31 -9.17 -5.41 -9.92
N PRO A 32 -9.29 -6.37 -8.99
CA PRO A 32 -8.48 -6.37 -7.78
C PRO A 32 -6.98 -6.30 -8.08
N VAL A 33 -6.28 -5.34 -7.48
CA VAL A 33 -4.86 -5.07 -7.73
C VAL A 33 -4.00 -5.89 -6.78
N ARG A 34 -3.10 -6.69 -7.35
CA ARG A 34 -2.15 -7.55 -6.63
C ARG A 34 -1.01 -6.73 -6.02
N ALA A 35 -0.40 -7.22 -4.93
CA ALA A 35 0.85 -6.66 -4.41
C ALA A 35 1.99 -6.76 -5.45
N PHE A 36 2.91 -5.79 -5.42
CA PHE A 36 4.03 -5.67 -6.34
C PHE A 36 5.35 -5.53 -5.59
N GLY A 37 6.41 -6.15 -6.09
CA GLY A 37 7.77 -6.01 -5.61
C GLY A 37 8.41 -7.32 -5.18
N ASP A 38 9.41 -7.24 -4.30
CA ASP A 38 10.23 -8.35 -3.87
C ASP A 38 9.40 -9.46 -3.20
N ALA A 39 9.73 -10.72 -3.47
CA ALA A 39 9.09 -11.87 -2.86
C ALA A 39 9.51 -12.06 -1.39
N LYS A 40 10.73 -11.62 -1.02
CA LYS A 40 11.29 -11.68 0.34
C LYS A 40 11.71 -10.27 0.80
N PRO A 41 10.75 -9.34 0.96
CA PRO A 41 11.07 -7.96 1.24
C PRO A 41 11.59 -7.76 2.67
N LYS A 42 12.36 -6.69 2.87
CA LYS A 42 12.69 -6.11 4.18
C LYS A 42 11.64 -5.08 4.62
N LEU A 43 10.87 -4.56 3.67
CA LEU A 43 9.84 -3.56 3.90
C LEU A 43 8.57 -3.85 3.10
N LEU A 44 7.42 -3.96 3.78
CA LEU A 44 6.09 -3.94 3.16
C LEU A 44 5.48 -2.53 3.31
N ILE A 45 5.21 -1.88 2.19
CA ILE A 45 4.49 -0.60 2.13
C ILE A 45 3.01 -0.87 1.91
N ILE A 46 2.17 -0.35 2.79
CA ILE A 46 0.72 -0.56 2.78
C ILE A 46 0.03 0.76 2.45
N GLY A 47 -0.66 0.82 1.31
CA GLY A 47 -1.60 1.89 0.95
C GLY A 47 -3.03 1.56 1.35
N LEU A 48 -3.97 2.47 1.03
CA LEU A 48 -5.39 2.27 1.31
C LEU A 48 -6.05 1.38 0.25
N ALA A 49 -6.09 1.83 -0.99
CA ALA A 49 -6.81 1.23 -2.11
C ALA A 49 -6.29 1.77 -3.45
N PRO A 50 -6.57 1.10 -4.58
CA PRO A 50 -6.29 1.61 -5.92
C PRO A 50 -6.99 2.94 -6.20
N GLY A 51 -6.28 3.91 -6.78
CA GLY A 51 -6.87 5.12 -7.34
C GLY A 51 -7.37 4.89 -8.76
N LEU A 52 -8.41 5.65 -9.20
CA LEU A 52 -9.09 5.47 -10.49
C LEU A 52 -8.13 5.51 -11.68
N HIS A 53 -7.34 6.60 -11.79
CA HIS A 53 -6.40 6.82 -12.89
C HIS A 53 -5.00 6.26 -12.62
N GLY A 54 -4.76 5.76 -11.40
CA GLY A 54 -3.54 5.12 -10.93
C GLY A 54 -3.60 3.59 -11.04
N ALA A 55 -3.54 2.92 -9.90
CA ALA A 55 -3.48 1.46 -9.82
C ALA A 55 -4.69 0.74 -10.45
N ASN A 56 -5.88 1.34 -10.44
CA ASN A 56 -7.04 0.75 -11.12
C ASN A 56 -6.92 0.79 -12.65
N LYS A 57 -6.25 1.81 -13.20
CA LYS A 57 -5.96 1.88 -14.63
C LYS A 57 -4.88 0.87 -15.02
N THR A 58 -3.81 0.78 -14.25
CA THR A 58 -2.58 0.09 -14.63
C THR A 58 -2.49 -1.34 -14.12
N GLY A 59 -3.20 -1.72 -13.05
CA GLY A 59 -3.08 -3.03 -12.40
C GLY A 59 -1.89 -3.16 -11.42
N ARG A 60 -1.08 -2.10 -11.22
CA ARG A 60 0.05 -2.08 -10.28
C ARG A 60 -0.19 -1.03 -9.19
N PRO A 61 0.06 -1.35 -7.90
CA PRO A 61 -0.07 -0.37 -6.81
C PRO A 61 0.73 0.90 -7.08
N PHE A 62 0.17 2.06 -6.76
CA PHE A 62 0.82 3.38 -6.88
C PHE A 62 1.39 3.69 -8.27
N THR A 63 0.80 3.17 -9.35
CA THR A 63 1.31 3.39 -10.71
C THR A 63 0.34 4.26 -11.49
N GLY A 64 0.85 5.37 -12.07
CA GLY A 64 0.09 6.25 -12.94
C GLY A 64 -0.63 7.41 -12.25
N ASP A 65 -0.28 7.73 -11.00
CA ASP A 65 -0.79 8.90 -10.27
C ASP A 65 0.31 9.61 -9.46
N ALA A 66 0.00 10.81 -8.97
CA ALA A 66 0.96 11.65 -8.24
C ALA A 66 1.47 11.03 -6.93
N SER A 67 0.71 10.11 -6.32
CA SER A 67 1.18 9.38 -5.14
C SER A 67 2.29 8.40 -5.52
N GLY A 68 2.14 7.76 -6.66
CA GLY A 68 3.14 6.86 -7.22
C GLY A 68 4.41 7.59 -7.66
N GLU A 69 4.28 8.76 -8.28
CA GLU A 69 5.42 9.59 -8.68
C GLU A 69 6.35 9.84 -7.48
N LEU A 70 5.82 10.35 -6.36
CA LEU A 70 6.63 10.59 -5.17
C LEU A 70 7.18 9.30 -4.57
N LEU A 71 6.37 8.23 -4.51
CA LEU A 71 6.80 6.97 -3.91
C LEU A 71 7.94 6.33 -4.70
N TYR A 72 7.78 6.12 -6.00
CA TYR A 72 8.79 5.45 -6.81
C TYR A 72 10.06 6.29 -6.98
N GLN A 73 9.94 7.62 -7.11
CA GLN A 73 11.11 8.52 -7.10
C GLN A 73 11.88 8.36 -5.78
N THR A 74 11.19 8.36 -4.64
CA THR A 74 11.85 8.21 -3.33
C THR A 74 12.52 6.84 -3.18
N LEU A 75 11.87 5.77 -3.63
CA LEU A 75 12.45 4.42 -3.61
C LEU A 75 13.70 4.34 -4.50
N PHE A 76 13.66 4.95 -5.69
CA PHE A 76 14.81 5.00 -6.59
C PHE A 76 15.99 5.76 -5.97
N ASP A 77 15.74 6.94 -5.39
CA ASP A 77 16.76 7.76 -4.72
C ASP A 77 17.41 7.05 -3.53
N LEU A 78 16.73 6.06 -2.96
CA LEU A 78 17.23 5.21 -1.86
C LEU A 78 17.86 3.90 -2.35
N GLY A 79 17.94 3.67 -3.66
CA GLY A 79 18.46 2.42 -4.24
C GLY A 79 17.52 1.21 -4.08
N LEU A 80 16.24 1.46 -3.79
CA LEU A 80 15.21 0.43 -3.55
C LEU A 80 14.35 0.13 -4.77
N ALA A 81 14.55 0.84 -5.89
CA ALA A 81 13.87 0.63 -7.16
C ALA A 81 14.85 0.76 -8.34
N SER A 82 14.59 0.04 -9.43
CA SER A 82 15.42 0.09 -10.64
C SER A 82 15.18 1.33 -11.50
N ALA A 83 14.08 2.05 -11.30
CA ALA A 83 13.73 3.28 -11.97
C ALA A 83 12.90 4.20 -11.07
N ALA A 84 12.94 5.51 -11.36
CA ALA A 84 12.22 6.54 -10.61
C ALA A 84 10.73 6.61 -10.92
N GLU A 85 10.30 6.00 -12.01
CA GLU A 85 8.94 6.03 -12.50
C GLU A 85 8.36 4.62 -12.63
N SER A 86 7.04 4.49 -12.37
CA SER A 86 6.25 3.31 -12.66
C SER A 86 5.13 3.69 -13.62
N LYS A 87 5.15 3.13 -14.84
CA LYS A 87 4.24 3.50 -15.94
C LYS A 87 3.19 2.44 -16.23
N ALA A 88 3.59 1.17 -16.24
CA ALA A 88 2.76 0.03 -16.61
C ALA A 88 3.24 -1.24 -15.89
N VAL A 89 2.44 -2.32 -15.92
CA VAL A 89 2.82 -3.59 -15.27
C VAL A 89 3.99 -4.29 -15.94
N ASP A 90 4.26 -3.98 -17.19
CA ASP A 90 5.28 -4.58 -18.07
C ASP A 90 6.46 -3.64 -18.37
N ASP A 91 6.60 -2.53 -17.64
CA ASP A 91 7.66 -1.53 -17.82
C ASP A 91 9.06 -1.97 -17.35
N GLY A 92 9.20 -3.20 -16.86
CA GLY A 92 10.47 -3.75 -16.39
C GLY A 92 10.93 -3.25 -15.01
N LEU A 93 10.13 -2.42 -14.32
CA LEU A 93 10.45 -1.91 -13.00
C LEU A 93 10.62 -3.05 -11.99
N LYS A 94 11.70 -2.99 -11.22
CA LYS A 94 12.00 -3.92 -10.12
C LYS A 94 12.15 -3.16 -8.80
N LEU A 95 11.70 -3.76 -7.70
CA LEU A 95 11.93 -3.28 -6.35
C LEU A 95 12.92 -4.19 -5.64
N PHE A 96 13.80 -3.61 -4.84
CA PHE A 96 14.85 -4.31 -4.12
C PHE A 96 14.58 -4.27 -2.61
N GLY A 97 14.23 -5.43 -2.03
CA GLY A 97 13.88 -5.53 -0.62
C GLY A 97 12.59 -4.83 -0.22
N VAL A 98 11.79 -4.38 -1.18
CA VAL A 98 10.51 -3.67 -0.93
C VAL A 98 9.36 -4.39 -1.65
N ARG A 99 8.21 -4.46 -0.97
CA ARG A 99 6.93 -4.88 -1.53
C ARG A 99 5.88 -3.84 -1.22
N ILE A 100 4.99 -3.59 -2.17
CA ILE A 100 3.91 -2.59 -2.05
C ILE A 100 2.57 -3.30 -2.19
N THR A 101 1.65 -2.99 -1.29
CA THR A 101 0.27 -3.49 -1.33
C THR A 101 -0.72 -2.42 -0.92
N ASN A 102 -2.02 -2.74 -1.04
CA ASN A 102 -3.11 -1.93 -0.50
C ASN A 102 -3.95 -2.77 0.48
N ALA A 103 -4.49 -2.13 1.49
CA ALA A 103 -5.40 -2.73 2.45
C ALA A 103 -6.69 -3.25 1.77
N VAL A 104 -7.21 -2.49 0.80
CA VAL A 104 -8.31 -2.89 -0.08
C VAL A 104 -7.78 -3.04 -1.50
N LYS A 105 -8.04 -4.20 -2.12
CA LYS A 105 -7.47 -4.53 -3.44
C LYS A 105 -8.22 -3.91 -4.61
N CYS A 106 -9.44 -3.44 -4.41
CA CYS A 106 -10.34 -2.89 -5.43
C CYS A 106 -10.46 -1.36 -5.29
N LEU A 107 -10.70 -0.67 -6.43
CA LEU A 107 -11.03 0.74 -6.44
C LEU A 107 -12.37 0.99 -5.72
N PRO A 108 -12.41 1.77 -4.63
CA PRO A 108 -13.68 2.19 -4.04
C PRO A 108 -14.17 3.50 -4.65
N PRO A 109 -15.51 3.72 -4.78
CA PRO A 109 -16.05 5.02 -5.12
C PRO A 109 -15.49 6.12 -4.21
N GLN A 110 -15.12 7.27 -4.81
CA GLN A 110 -14.56 8.44 -4.11
C GLN A 110 -13.28 8.14 -3.28
N ASN A 111 -12.55 7.07 -3.62
CA ASN A 111 -11.40 6.58 -2.86
C ASN A 111 -11.71 6.29 -1.37
N ALA A 112 -12.98 5.99 -1.05
CA ALA A 112 -13.46 5.75 0.31
C ALA A 112 -14.05 4.34 0.45
N PRO A 113 -13.27 3.33 0.86
CA PRO A 113 -13.79 2.02 1.17
C PRO A 113 -14.62 2.07 2.46
N THR A 114 -15.67 1.26 2.54
CA THR A 114 -16.42 1.06 3.78
C THR A 114 -15.65 0.19 4.77
N THR A 115 -16.04 0.24 6.05
CA THR A 115 -15.46 -0.63 7.08
C THR A 115 -15.66 -2.12 6.74
N GLU A 116 -16.79 -2.48 6.14
CA GLU A 116 -17.08 -3.85 5.72
C GLU A 116 -16.16 -4.30 4.58
N GLU A 117 -15.93 -3.46 3.58
CA GLU A 117 -15.00 -3.74 2.47
C GLU A 117 -13.57 -3.92 2.96
N VAL A 118 -13.12 -3.12 3.92
CA VAL A 118 -11.82 -3.32 4.58
C VAL A 118 -11.78 -4.67 5.29
N LYS A 119 -12.84 -5.06 6.04
CA LYS A 119 -12.93 -6.37 6.71
C LYS A 119 -12.93 -7.53 5.71
N ASN A 120 -13.69 -7.41 4.63
CA ASN A 120 -13.76 -8.44 3.58
C ASN A 120 -12.42 -8.64 2.85
N CYS A 121 -11.60 -7.59 2.76
CA CYS A 121 -10.29 -7.62 2.13
C CYS A 121 -9.16 -8.00 3.09
N LEU A 122 -9.38 -7.88 4.40
CA LEU A 122 -8.40 -8.13 5.47
C LEU A 122 -7.72 -9.51 5.38
N PRO A 123 -8.41 -10.63 5.03
CA PRO A 123 -7.76 -11.93 4.91
C PRO A 123 -6.61 -11.96 3.88
N TYR A 124 -6.69 -11.16 2.81
CA TYR A 124 -5.60 -11.06 1.83
C TYR A 124 -4.39 -10.30 2.40
N LEU A 125 -4.63 -9.22 3.16
CA LEU A 125 -3.55 -8.48 3.83
C LEU A 125 -2.88 -9.35 4.91
N ASN A 126 -3.68 -10.10 5.69
CA ASN A 126 -3.17 -11.03 6.70
C ASN A 126 -2.26 -12.09 6.07
N GLU A 127 -2.68 -12.67 4.95
CA GLU A 127 -1.87 -13.67 4.26
C GLU A 127 -0.58 -13.07 3.71
N GLU A 128 -0.64 -11.88 3.11
CA GLU A 128 0.55 -11.17 2.67
C GLU A 128 1.53 -10.96 3.84
N ILE A 129 1.06 -10.47 4.99
CA ILE A 129 1.90 -10.24 6.19
C ILE A 129 2.46 -11.55 6.75
N ASN A 130 1.67 -12.61 6.82
CA ASN A 130 2.09 -13.91 7.36
C ASN A 130 3.16 -14.59 6.50
N ASN A 131 3.17 -14.32 5.21
CA ASN A 131 4.16 -14.86 4.28
C ASN A 131 5.45 -14.02 4.19
N LEU A 132 5.53 -12.89 4.91
CA LEU A 132 6.75 -12.07 4.93
C LEU A 132 7.86 -12.71 5.77
N PRO A 133 9.14 -12.45 5.43
CA PRO A 133 10.24 -12.74 6.32
C PRO A 133 10.04 -12.09 7.70
N GLN A 134 10.51 -12.74 8.78
CA GLN A 134 10.37 -12.21 10.15
C GLN A 134 11.00 -10.82 10.32
N ALA A 135 12.09 -10.53 9.62
CA ALA A 135 12.78 -9.24 9.65
C ALA A 135 12.12 -8.15 8.77
N CYS A 136 10.95 -8.44 8.14
CA CYS A 136 10.27 -7.47 7.30
C CYS A 136 9.48 -6.47 8.14
N ASN A 137 9.80 -5.19 8.04
CA ASN A 137 9.04 -4.11 8.66
C ASN A 137 7.82 -3.70 7.82
N LEU A 138 6.92 -2.92 8.41
CA LEU A 138 5.72 -2.41 7.78
C LEU A 138 5.76 -0.88 7.75
N LEU A 139 5.36 -0.27 6.62
CA LEU A 139 5.14 1.16 6.49
C LEU A 139 3.70 1.42 6.08
N ALA A 140 2.92 2.08 6.93
CA ALA A 140 1.55 2.46 6.63
C ALA A 140 1.49 3.87 6.03
N LEU A 141 0.97 4.00 4.82
CA LEU A 141 0.76 5.28 4.16
C LEU A 141 -0.64 5.82 4.48
N GLY A 142 -0.75 6.58 5.56
CA GLY A 142 -1.97 7.18 6.06
C GLY A 142 -2.68 6.37 7.13
N LYS A 143 -3.58 7.06 7.88
CA LYS A 143 -4.28 6.46 9.02
C LYS A 143 -5.07 5.20 8.67
N LEU A 144 -5.74 5.15 7.51
CA LEU A 144 -6.53 3.98 7.14
C LEU A 144 -5.66 2.75 6.84
N ALA A 145 -4.46 2.93 6.29
CA ALA A 145 -3.50 1.85 6.12
C ALA A 145 -2.94 1.36 7.47
N HIS A 146 -2.65 2.29 8.39
CA HIS A 146 -2.30 1.96 9.78
C HIS A 146 -3.40 1.14 10.47
N ASP A 147 -4.66 1.61 10.41
CA ASP A 147 -5.79 0.91 11.00
C ASP A 147 -5.98 -0.51 10.40
N ALA A 148 -5.74 -0.66 9.10
CA ALA A 148 -5.78 -1.96 8.43
C ALA A 148 -4.65 -2.88 8.91
N ALA A 149 -3.43 -2.36 9.08
CA ALA A 149 -2.32 -3.11 9.65
C ALA A 149 -2.63 -3.56 11.08
N LEU A 150 -3.17 -2.70 11.95
CA LEU A 150 -3.58 -3.09 13.31
C LEU A 150 -4.64 -4.19 13.29
N ARG A 151 -5.66 -4.08 12.41
CA ARG A 151 -6.69 -5.12 12.26
C ARG A 151 -6.09 -6.45 11.81
N ALA A 152 -5.08 -6.43 10.94
CA ALA A 152 -4.38 -7.63 10.49
C ALA A 152 -3.67 -8.36 11.64
N TYR A 153 -3.23 -7.63 12.65
CA TYR A 153 -2.67 -8.19 13.89
C TYR A 153 -3.70 -8.44 15.00
N GLY A 154 -5.00 -8.24 14.73
CA GLY A 154 -6.05 -8.39 15.75
C GLY A 154 -6.00 -7.34 16.87
N LEU A 155 -5.28 -6.23 16.66
CA LEU A 155 -5.12 -5.18 17.65
C LEU A 155 -6.30 -4.20 17.63
N LYS A 156 -6.64 -3.65 18.83
CA LYS A 156 -7.60 -2.54 18.92
C LYS A 156 -6.98 -1.27 18.31
N LEU A 157 -7.75 -0.49 17.54
CA LEU A 157 -7.28 0.72 16.88
C LEU A 157 -6.81 1.82 17.85
N THR A 158 -7.21 1.73 19.11
CA THR A 158 -6.81 2.67 20.17
C THR A 158 -5.48 2.34 20.82
N MET A 159 -4.91 1.14 20.56
CA MET A 159 -3.68 0.70 21.22
C MET A 159 -2.45 1.46 20.71
N LEU A 160 -2.39 1.73 19.42
CA LEU A 160 -1.28 2.42 18.77
C LEU A 160 -1.84 3.64 18.05
N LYS A 161 -1.32 4.83 18.35
CA LYS A 161 -1.81 6.08 17.77
C LYS A 161 -1.06 6.40 16.50
N PHE A 162 -1.79 6.60 15.40
CA PHE A 162 -1.23 7.05 14.14
C PHE A 162 -0.62 8.45 14.28
N ALA A 163 0.64 8.60 13.90
CA ALA A 163 1.29 9.89 13.68
C ALA A 163 2.41 9.72 12.64
N HIS A 164 2.72 10.76 11.86
CA HIS A 164 3.84 10.70 10.92
C HIS A 164 5.15 10.39 11.65
N ALA A 165 5.92 9.43 11.12
CA ALA A 165 7.15 8.89 11.69
C ALA A 165 6.99 8.16 13.04
N ALA A 166 5.74 7.91 13.51
CA ALA A 166 5.53 7.08 14.68
C ALA A 166 6.02 5.65 14.43
N ARG A 167 6.67 5.06 15.43
CA ARG A 167 7.22 3.71 15.41
C ARG A 167 6.50 2.86 16.44
N HIS A 168 6.02 1.70 16.03
CA HIS A 168 5.27 0.78 16.87
C HIS A 168 5.85 -0.63 16.77
N THR A 169 6.11 -1.26 17.90
CA THR A 169 6.49 -2.68 17.93
C THR A 169 5.23 -3.52 17.91
N LEU A 170 5.12 -4.42 16.93
CA LEU A 170 4.01 -5.35 16.76
C LEU A 170 4.21 -6.62 17.61
N PRO A 171 3.15 -7.43 17.84
CA PRO A 171 3.23 -8.64 18.67
C PRO A 171 4.29 -9.66 18.22
N ASP A 172 4.57 -9.73 16.93
CA ASP A 172 5.58 -10.61 16.34
C ASP A 172 6.97 -9.96 16.24
N LYS A 173 7.18 -8.85 16.95
CA LYS A 173 8.42 -8.04 17.00
C LYS A 173 8.76 -7.27 15.73
N ARG A 174 7.97 -7.36 14.66
CA ARG A 174 8.09 -6.46 13.51
C ARG A 174 7.81 -5.02 13.93
N VAL A 175 8.32 -4.08 13.16
CA VAL A 175 8.09 -2.65 13.38
C VAL A 175 7.10 -2.14 12.35
N LEU A 176 6.03 -1.48 12.82
CA LEU A 176 5.14 -0.68 12.00
C LEU A 176 5.56 0.79 12.14
N ILE A 177 5.83 1.43 11.01
CA ILE A 177 6.10 2.86 10.93
C ILE A 177 4.96 3.54 10.17
N ASP A 178 4.56 4.71 10.62
CA ASP A 178 3.50 5.49 10.01
C ASP A 178 4.04 6.62 9.15
N SER A 179 3.40 6.87 8.01
CA SER A 179 3.62 8.08 7.23
C SER A 179 2.30 8.77 6.91
N TYR A 180 2.28 10.09 6.82
CA TYR A 180 1.22 10.74 6.07
C TYR A 180 1.20 10.17 4.64
N HIS A 181 0.00 10.06 4.06
CA HIS A 181 -0.15 9.55 2.70
C HIS A 181 0.54 10.49 1.69
N CYS A 182 1.24 9.93 0.71
CA CYS A 182 1.96 10.66 -0.34
C CYS A 182 1.04 11.26 -1.44
N SER A 183 -0.22 11.56 -1.11
CA SER A 183 -1.19 12.15 -2.03
C SER A 183 -0.82 13.58 -2.41
N ARG A 184 -1.29 14.00 -3.60
CA ARG A 184 -1.13 15.37 -4.09
C ARG A 184 -1.62 16.41 -3.06
N TYR A 185 -2.72 16.14 -2.35
CA TYR A 185 -3.23 17.02 -1.30
C TYR A 185 -2.19 17.26 -0.20
N ASN A 186 -1.62 16.19 0.37
CA ASN A 186 -0.63 16.33 1.45
C ASN A 186 0.69 16.97 0.99
N THR A 187 1.09 16.75 -0.27
CA THR A 187 2.32 17.36 -0.80
C THR A 187 2.11 18.84 -1.14
N GLN A 188 0.99 19.22 -1.74
CA GLN A 188 0.67 20.61 -2.06
C GLN A 188 0.45 21.47 -0.80
N THR A 189 -0.19 20.90 0.22
CA THR A 189 -0.38 21.57 1.53
C THR A 189 0.86 21.55 2.41
N LYS A 190 1.98 20.98 1.93
CA LYS A 190 3.23 20.79 2.69
C LYS A 190 3.08 20.01 3.99
N ARG A 191 1.96 19.28 4.16
CA ARG A 191 1.78 18.34 5.27
C ARG A 191 2.78 17.19 5.21
N LEU A 192 3.16 16.79 3.98
CA LEU A 192 4.22 15.84 3.70
C LEU A 192 5.16 16.45 2.65
N THR A 193 6.43 16.62 2.99
CA THR A 193 7.47 17.00 2.02
C THR A 193 8.22 15.77 1.51
N ALA A 194 8.90 15.88 0.37
CA ALA A 194 9.74 14.80 -0.16
C ALA A 194 10.85 14.40 0.83
N ALA A 195 11.43 15.37 1.55
CA ALA A 195 12.44 15.09 2.58
C ALA A 195 11.86 14.28 3.75
N MET A 196 10.68 14.65 4.27
CA MET A 196 9.98 13.90 5.31
C MET A 196 9.66 12.48 4.85
N PHE A 197 9.20 12.33 3.60
CA PHE A 197 8.84 11.02 3.05
C PHE A 197 10.06 10.13 2.86
N ARG A 198 11.16 10.68 2.34
CA ARG A 198 12.45 9.99 2.23
C ARG A 198 12.95 9.50 3.59
N GLN A 199 12.92 10.37 4.60
CA GLN A 199 13.37 10.03 5.96
C GLN A 199 12.56 8.88 6.56
N VAL A 200 11.24 8.89 6.44
CA VAL A 200 10.40 7.83 7.02
C VAL A 200 10.57 6.49 6.30
N ILE A 201 10.77 6.48 4.97
CA ILE A 201 11.08 5.24 4.24
C ILE A 201 12.44 4.69 4.70
N GLN A 202 13.45 5.54 4.81
CA GLN A 202 14.79 5.13 5.28
C GLN A 202 14.75 4.56 6.71
N GLN A 203 13.99 5.19 7.62
CA GLN A 203 13.74 4.65 8.95
C GLN A 203 13.06 3.29 8.93
N ALA A 204 12.08 3.09 8.02
CA ALA A 204 11.34 1.84 7.92
C ALA A 204 12.21 0.69 7.38
N VAL A 205 13.12 0.97 6.46
CA VAL A 205 14.06 -0.04 5.94
C VAL A 205 15.05 -0.46 7.03
N ASN A 206 15.56 0.49 7.83
CA ASN A 206 16.61 0.26 8.81
C ASN A 206 16.07 -0.08 10.22
N ALA A 207 14.75 -0.19 10.38
CA ALA A 207 14.14 -0.32 11.71
C ALA A 207 14.50 -1.62 12.45
N SER A 208 14.92 -2.66 11.72
CA SER A 208 15.38 -3.94 12.30
C SER A 208 16.83 -3.91 12.78
N ASP A 209 17.60 -2.91 12.35
CA ASP A 209 19.05 -2.82 12.69
C ASP A 209 19.30 -2.14 14.05
N ILE A 210 18.23 -1.74 14.75
CA ILE A 210 18.27 -1.02 16.04
C ILE A 210 17.69 -1.94 17.13
N SER A 211 18.34 -3.07 17.37
CA SER A 211 18.06 -3.98 18.50
C SER A 211 19.24 -4.02 19.42
#